data_b43fa55831e085833a357281991a0593
#
_entry.id   b43fa55831e085833a357281991a0593
#
_cell.length_a   1.000
_cell.length_b   1.000
_cell.length_c   1.000
_cell.angle_alpha   90.00
_cell.angle_beta   90.00
_cell.angle_gamma   90.00
#
_symmetry.space_group_name_H-M   'P 1'
#
loop_
_entity.id
_entity.type
_entity.pdbx_description
1 polymer ?
#
loop_
_entity_poly.entity_id
_entity_poly.type
_entity_poly.pdbx_seq_one_letter_code
_entity_poly.pdbx_strand_id
1 'polypeptide(L)'
;MEIKKYITENEPKMLEDLFSLIRIPSISAKPEHHDDMLACAERWAQLLLEAGADEALVMPSKGNPIVFGQKIVDPDAKTVLVYAHYDVMPAEPLELWKSDPFEPEIRDGHIWARGADDDKGQSFIQVKAFEYLVRNELLQTNVKFIFEGEEEIGSPSLESFCQEHKELLKADVILVSDTSMLGADLPSLTTGLRGLAYWEIEVTGPNRDLHSGHFGGAVANPINVLCLIISQVTDAEGRITVPGFYDDVEEVPQAERDMIARIPFDEEKYKKAIHVKALFGEKGYSTLERNSCRPSFDVCGIWGGYTGEGSKTVLPSKAYAKVSCRLVPHQDHHKISRLFADYILDIAPDSVQVKVTPMHGGQGYVCPITLPAYQAAEKGFEKAFGKKPLAVRRGGSIPIISTFEQVLGIKTVLMGFGLESNAIHSPNENIPLDIFRKGIEAVVEFYLNYK
;
A
#
# COMPACT_ATOMS: atom_id res chain seq x y z
N MET A 1 18.52 -0.22 -30.40
CA MET A 1 17.17 -0.35 -31.04
C MET A 1 16.23 0.61 -30.33
N GLU A 2 15.29 1.25 -31.02
CA GLU A 2 14.28 2.12 -30.40
C GLU A 2 13.36 1.30 -29.48
N ILE A 3 13.04 1.79 -28.27
CA ILE A 3 12.31 1.04 -27.25
C ILE A 3 10.94 0.53 -27.73
N LYS A 4 10.16 1.37 -28.42
CA LYS A 4 8.83 0.96 -28.94
C LYS A 4 8.91 -0.21 -29.93
N LYS A 5 9.93 -0.19 -30.80
CA LYS A 5 10.18 -1.28 -31.74
C LYS A 5 10.58 -2.56 -30.98
N TYR A 6 11.46 -2.42 -29.97
CA TYR A 6 11.88 -3.55 -29.14
C TYR A 6 10.69 -4.20 -28.42
N ILE A 7 9.81 -3.39 -27.80
CA ILE A 7 8.61 -3.90 -27.13
C ILE A 7 7.74 -4.67 -28.15
N THR A 8 7.43 -4.07 -29.30
CA THR A 8 6.57 -4.71 -30.29
C THR A 8 7.13 -6.03 -30.81
N GLU A 9 8.44 -6.11 -31.05
CA GLU A 9 9.09 -7.32 -31.57
C GLU A 9 9.21 -8.43 -30.53
N ASN A 10 9.29 -8.11 -29.23
CA ASN A 10 9.49 -9.06 -28.14
C ASN A 10 8.24 -9.32 -27.30
N GLU A 11 7.13 -8.61 -27.55
CA GLU A 11 5.91 -8.71 -26.76
C GLU A 11 5.39 -10.14 -26.57
N PRO A 12 5.33 -11.02 -27.60
CA PRO A 12 4.85 -12.39 -27.39
C PRO A 12 5.67 -13.16 -26.34
N LYS A 13 7.00 -12.97 -26.34
CA LYS A 13 7.87 -13.59 -25.34
C LYS A 13 7.71 -12.92 -23.97
N MET A 14 7.62 -11.60 -23.93
CA MET A 14 7.40 -10.86 -22.66
C MET A 14 6.11 -11.32 -21.97
N LEU A 15 5.03 -11.48 -22.74
CA LEU A 15 3.75 -11.94 -22.22
C LEU A 15 3.81 -13.38 -21.73
N GLU A 16 4.46 -14.29 -22.46
CA GLU A 16 4.59 -15.67 -22.00
C GLU A 16 5.47 -15.78 -20.73
N ASP A 17 6.52 -14.99 -20.63
CA ASP A 17 7.34 -14.91 -19.41
C ASP A 17 6.51 -14.42 -18.23
N LEU A 18 5.69 -13.36 -18.40
CA LEU A 18 4.77 -12.87 -17.36
C LEU A 18 3.71 -13.93 -17.01
N PHE A 19 3.13 -14.58 -18.02
CA PHE A 19 2.13 -15.61 -17.84
C PHE A 19 2.67 -16.80 -17.08
N SER A 20 3.95 -17.15 -17.26
CA SER A 20 4.60 -18.20 -16.49
C SER A 20 4.68 -17.89 -15.00
N LEU A 21 4.75 -16.62 -14.59
CA LEU A 21 4.67 -16.19 -13.20
C LEU A 21 3.23 -16.21 -12.68
N ILE A 22 2.28 -15.70 -13.47
CA ILE A 22 0.88 -15.59 -13.08
C ILE A 22 0.26 -16.98 -12.84
N ARG A 23 0.63 -17.99 -13.67
CA ARG A 23 0.15 -19.38 -13.52
C ARG A 23 0.58 -20.05 -12.21
N ILE A 24 1.54 -19.46 -11.49
CA ILE A 24 1.93 -19.95 -10.16
C ILE A 24 1.07 -19.20 -9.13
N PRO A 25 0.13 -19.89 -8.43
CA PRO A 25 -0.78 -19.25 -7.49
C PRO A 25 -0.09 -18.99 -6.14
N SER A 26 0.85 -18.04 -6.12
CA SER A 26 1.64 -17.67 -4.95
C SER A 26 0.83 -16.89 -3.91
N ILE A 27 -0.14 -17.56 -3.29
CA ILE A 27 -1.05 -16.97 -2.30
C ILE A 27 -0.43 -17.10 -0.90
N SER A 28 0.20 -16.03 -0.41
CA SER A 28 0.91 -16.02 0.89
C SER A 28 0.01 -16.30 2.10
N ALA A 29 -1.26 -15.90 2.02
CA ALA A 29 -2.23 -16.07 3.12
C ALA A 29 -2.69 -17.52 3.34
N LYS A 30 -2.35 -18.46 2.44
CA LYS A 30 -2.82 -19.85 2.48
C LYS A 30 -1.66 -20.84 2.58
N PRO A 31 -1.55 -21.61 3.66
CA PRO A 31 -0.45 -22.56 3.87
C PRO A 31 -0.31 -23.62 2.77
N GLU A 32 -1.40 -24.00 2.10
CA GLU A 32 -1.41 -24.96 0.98
C GLU A 32 -0.63 -24.49 -0.25
N HIS A 33 -0.36 -23.19 -0.36
CA HIS A 33 0.43 -22.58 -1.45
C HIS A 33 1.90 -22.37 -1.12
N HIS A 34 2.41 -22.98 -0.04
CA HIS A 34 3.83 -22.83 0.35
C HIS A 34 4.82 -23.25 -0.76
N ASP A 35 4.53 -24.35 -1.45
CA ASP A 35 5.38 -24.80 -2.56
C ASP A 35 5.28 -23.88 -3.78
N ASP A 36 4.11 -23.28 -4.01
CA ASP A 36 3.90 -22.26 -5.05
C ASP A 36 4.69 -20.98 -4.76
N MET A 37 4.82 -20.59 -3.49
CA MET A 37 5.65 -19.45 -3.08
C MET A 37 7.11 -19.67 -3.48
N LEU A 38 7.67 -20.84 -3.18
CA LEU A 38 9.04 -21.19 -3.56
C LEU A 38 9.20 -21.25 -5.08
N ALA A 39 8.27 -21.92 -5.78
CA ALA A 39 8.30 -22.01 -7.25
C ALA A 39 8.25 -20.63 -7.92
N CYS A 40 7.45 -19.70 -7.38
CA CYS A 40 7.36 -18.33 -7.89
C CYS A 40 8.67 -17.57 -7.66
N ALA A 41 9.29 -17.70 -6.48
CA ALA A 41 10.58 -17.08 -6.18
C ALA A 41 11.68 -17.61 -7.11
N GLU A 42 11.74 -18.93 -7.34
CA GLU A 42 12.71 -19.55 -8.27
C GLU A 42 12.49 -19.06 -9.71
N ARG A 43 11.22 -18.93 -10.16
CA ARG A 43 10.91 -18.41 -11.49
C ARG A 43 11.35 -16.94 -11.65
N TRP A 44 11.15 -16.11 -10.64
CA TRP A 44 11.65 -14.73 -10.63
C TRP A 44 13.18 -14.67 -10.71
N ALA A 45 13.89 -15.49 -9.92
CA ALA A 45 15.35 -15.54 -9.98
C ALA A 45 15.85 -15.94 -11.37
N GLN A 46 15.20 -16.93 -12.01
CA GLN A 46 15.51 -17.34 -13.38
C GLN A 46 15.28 -16.18 -14.38
N LEU A 47 14.15 -15.47 -14.28
CA LEU A 47 13.83 -14.36 -15.18
C LEU A 47 14.80 -13.18 -15.03
N LEU A 48 15.30 -12.90 -13.82
CA LEU A 48 16.33 -11.89 -13.58
C LEU A 48 17.64 -12.26 -14.28
N LEU A 49 18.07 -13.53 -14.21
CA LEU A 49 19.24 -14.02 -14.94
C LEU A 49 19.04 -13.94 -16.46
N GLU A 50 17.88 -14.35 -16.96
CA GLU A 50 17.52 -14.26 -18.40
C GLU A 50 17.51 -12.80 -18.89
N ALA A 51 17.12 -11.85 -18.03
CA ALA A 51 17.14 -10.41 -18.30
C ALA A 51 18.54 -9.80 -18.28
N GLY A 52 19.55 -10.54 -17.78
CA GLY A 52 20.96 -10.13 -17.79
C GLY A 52 21.49 -9.65 -16.45
N ALA A 53 20.87 -10.01 -15.34
CA ALA A 53 21.48 -9.87 -14.02
C ALA A 53 22.75 -10.71 -13.91
N ASP A 54 23.75 -10.21 -13.20
CA ASP A 54 25.01 -10.94 -12.97
C ASP A 54 24.81 -12.07 -11.94
N GLU A 55 23.82 -11.88 -11.05
CA GLU A 55 23.46 -12.82 -10.00
C GLU A 55 21.96 -12.71 -9.69
N ALA A 56 21.33 -13.85 -9.40
CA ALA A 56 19.99 -13.90 -8.81
C ALA A 56 19.89 -15.09 -7.86
N LEU A 57 19.44 -14.84 -6.64
CA LEU A 57 19.40 -15.79 -5.53
C LEU A 57 18.02 -15.83 -4.90
N VAL A 58 17.58 -17.02 -4.52
CA VAL A 58 16.44 -17.22 -3.62
C VAL A 58 17.00 -17.36 -2.21
N MET A 59 16.80 -16.34 -1.39
CA MET A 59 17.39 -16.24 -0.05
C MET A 59 16.35 -16.60 1.03
N PRO A 60 16.73 -17.35 2.06
CA PRO A 60 15.82 -17.66 3.16
C PRO A 60 15.45 -16.38 3.94
N SER A 61 14.21 -16.32 4.41
CA SER A 61 13.74 -15.35 5.40
C SER A 61 13.11 -16.07 6.58
N LYS A 62 12.52 -15.34 7.53
CA LYS A 62 11.72 -15.94 8.61
C LYS A 62 10.40 -16.55 8.14
N GLY A 63 9.93 -16.14 6.97
CA GLY A 63 8.73 -16.61 6.33
C GLY A 63 9.01 -17.09 4.89
N ASN A 64 8.30 -16.50 3.91
CA ASN A 64 8.54 -16.83 2.51
C ASN A 64 9.89 -16.31 2.02
N PRO A 65 10.57 -17.01 1.08
CA PRO A 65 11.88 -16.61 0.62
C PRO A 65 11.88 -15.24 -0.07
N ILE A 66 13.02 -14.56 -0.03
CA ILE A 66 13.27 -13.30 -0.72
C ILE A 66 14.09 -13.58 -1.97
N VAL A 67 13.69 -13.03 -3.11
CA VAL A 67 14.50 -13.05 -4.33
C VAL A 67 15.39 -11.82 -4.32
N PHE A 68 16.70 -12.05 -4.37
CA PHE A 68 17.69 -11.00 -4.57
C PHE A 68 18.32 -11.14 -5.95
N GLY A 69 18.47 -10.05 -6.69
CA GLY A 69 19.22 -10.03 -7.94
C GLY A 69 20.06 -8.78 -8.05
N GLN A 70 21.15 -8.84 -8.84
CA GLN A 70 21.94 -7.63 -9.09
C GLN A 70 22.64 -7.62 -10.43
N LYS A 71 22.90 -6.41 -10.91
CA LYS A 71 23.85 -6.11 -11.97
C LYS A 71 24.66 -4.89 -11.60
N ILE A 72 25.98 -5.07 -11.54
CA ILE A 72 26.93 -4.01 -11.23
C ILE A 72 27.66 -3.62 -12.51
N VAL A 73 27.36 -2.42 -13.01
CA VAL A 73 28.00 -1.89 -14.23
C VAL A 73 29.29 -1.15 -13.91
N ASP A 74 29.31 -0.44 -12.76
CA ASP A 74 30.48 0.29 -12.28
C ASP A 74 30.34 0.47 -10.75
N PRO A 75 31.37 0.12 -9.94
CA PRO A 75 31.32 0.29 -8.49
C PRO A 75 31.04 1.74 -8.03
N ASP A 76 31.40 2.74 -8.83
CA ASP A 76 31.21 4.17 -8.53
C ASP A 76 29.89 4.72 -9.08
N ALA A 77 29.14 3.95 -9.87
CA ALA A 77 27.86 4.37 -10.39
C ALA A 77 26.77 4.34 -9.31
N LYS A 78 25.76 5.21 -9.47
CA LYS A 78 24.55 5.16 -8.62
C LYS A 78 23.91 3.78 -8.68
N THR A 79 23.35 3.38 -7.57
CA THR A 79 22.66 2.10 -7.42
C THR A 79 21.17 2.31 -7.19
N VAL A 80 20.33 1.67 -7.99
CA VAL A 80 18.88 1.60 -7.83
C VAL A 80 18.53 0.24 -7.24
N LEU A 81 17.80 0.21 -6.13
CA LEU A 81 17.20 -0.99 -5.57
C LEU A 81 15.73 -1.05 -6.00
N VAL A 82 15.37 -2.02 -6.80
CA VAL A 82 13.99 -2.27 -7.22
C VAL A 82 13.34 -3.18 -6.19
N TYR A 83 12.27 -2.72 -5.57
CA TYR A 83 11.42 -3.52 -4.70
C TYR A 83 10.13 -3.91 -5.41
N ALA A 84 9.69 -5.13 -5.16
CA ALA A 84 8.42 -5.67 -5.62
C ALA A 84 7.97 -6.84 -4.71
N HIS A 85 6.73 -7.31 -4.88
CA HIS A 85 6.28 -8.53 -4.25
C HIS A 85 5.78 -9.55 -5.28
N TYR A 86 5.91 -10.83 -4.95
CA TYR A 86 5.50 -11.92 -5.84
C TYR A 86 4.32 -12.73 -5.30
N ASP A 87 3.91 -12.48 -4.07
CA ASP A 87 2.69 -13.04 -3.54
C ASP A 87 1.46 -12.29 -4.08
N VAL A 88 0.32 -12.92 -3.98
CA VAL A 88 -0.95 -12.37 -4.46
C VAL A 88 -2.07 -12.69 -3.47
N MET A 89 -3.10 -11.82 -3.48
CA MET A 89 -4.33 -12.06 -2.72
C MET A 89 -5.06 -13.34 -3.17
N PRO A 90 -5.81 -14.00 -2.26
CA PRO A 90 -6.75 -15.05 -2.63
C PRO A 90 -7.71 -14.62 -3.73
N ALA A 91 -8.04 -15.54 -4.63
CA ALA A 91 -8.89 -15.24 -5.80
C ALA A 91 -10.40 -15.31 -5.52
N GLU A 92 -10.81 -15.80 -4.35
CA GLU A 92 -12.23 -15.91 -4.00
C GLU A 92 -12.94 -14.55 -3.95
N PRO A 93 -14.25 -14.50 -4.32
CA PRO A 93 -15.09 -15.61 -4.78
C PRO A 93 -14.89 -15.98 -6.25
N LEU A 94 -14.56 -17.26 -6.53
CA LEU A 94 -14.19 -17.73 -7.87
C LEU A 94 -15.33 -17.64 -8.90
N GLU A 95 -16.57 -17.73 -8.45
CA GLU A 95 -17.76 -17.66 -9.30
C GLU A 95 -18.00 -16.28 -9.94
N LEU A 96 -17.29 -15.26 -9.48
CA LEU A 96 -17.35 -13.91 -10.06
C LEU A 96 -16.29 -13.66 -11.12
N TRP A 97 -15.33 -14.57 -11.29
CA TRP A 97 -14.35 -14.47 -12.36
C TRP A 97 -14.93 -14.88 -13.70
N LYS A 98 -14.60 -14.16 -14.76
CA LYS A 98 -15.00 -14.48 -16.14
C LYS A 98 -14.06 -15.51 -16.81
N SER A 99 -12.87 -15.67 -16.29
CA SER A 99 -11.83 -16.63 -16.67
C SER A 99 -11.15 -17.16 -15.42
N ASP A 100 -10.38 -18.26 -15.54
CA ASP A 100 -9.59 -18.76 -14.42
C ASP A 100 -8.61 -17.68 -13.94
N PRO A 101 -8.57 -17.34 -12.62
CA PRO A 101 -7.71 -16.28 -12.09
C PRO A 101 -6.22 -16.54 -12.28
N PHE A 102 -5.80 -17.79 -12.45
CA PHE A 102 -4.39 -18.16 -12.64
C PHE A 102 -4.07 -18.68 -14.04
N GLU A 103 -5.03 -18.61 -14.99
CA GLU A 103 -4.75 -18.82 -16.40
C GLU A 103 -4.94 -17.49 -17.16
N PRO A 104 -3.86 -16.70 -17.31
CA PRO A 104 -3.93 -15.35 -17.85
C PRO A 104 -4.40 -15.33 -19.30
N GLU A 105 -5.30 -14.44 -19.61
CA GLU A 105 -5.79 -14.23 -20.98
C GLU A 105 -5.74 -12.77 -21.39
N ILE A 106 -5.60 -12.54 -22.71
CA ILE A 106 -5.72 -11.20 -23.29
C ILE A 106 -7.13 -11.05 -23.84
N ARG A 107 -7.88 -10.12 -23.27
CA ARG A 107 -9.25 -9.79 -23.71
C ARG A 107 -9.44 -8.27 -23.68
N ASP A 108 -10.02 -7.70 -24.74
CA ASP A 108 -10.32 -6.28 -24.87
C ASP A 108 -9.11 -5.35 -24.58
N GLY A 109 -7.90 -5.79 -24.99
CA GLY A 109 -6.67 -5.04 -24.77
C GLY A 109 -6.12 -5.02 -23.36
N HIS A 110 -6.59 -5.93 -22.49
CA HIS A 110 -6.14 -6.11 -21.12
C HIS A 110 -5.62 -7.52 -20.88
N ILE A 111 -4.67 -7.67 -19.98
CA ILE A 111 -4.28 -8.95 -19.36
C ILE A 111 -5.18 -9.17 -18.16
N TRP A 112 -5.91 -10.27 -18.13
CA TRP A 112 -6.85 -10.61 -17.05
C TRP A 112 -6.33 -11.80 -16.27
N ALA A 113 -5.98 -11.59 -15.02
CA ALA A 113 -5.60 -12.64 -14.07
C ALA A 113 -5.36 -12.04 -12.68
N ARG A 114 -5.33 -12.86 -11.62
CA ARG A 114 -4.82 -12.48 -10.30
C ARG A 114 -3.30 -12.23 -10.38
N GLY A 115 -2.84 -11.08 -9.87
CA GLY A 115 -1.45 -10.64 -9.97
C GLY A 115 -1.08 -9.98 -11.31
N ALA A 116 -2.05 -9.78 -12.21
CA ALA A 116 -1.80 -9.09 -13.47
C ALA A 116 -1.42 -7.62 -13.28
N ASP A 117 -1.94 -6.97 -12.23
CA ASP A 117 -1.59 -5.62 -11.82
C ASP A 117 -0.79 -5.65 -10.50
N ASP A 118 -1.30 -6.33 -9.49
CA ASP A 118 -0.81 -6.35 -8.12
C ASP A 118 -0.10 -7.68 -7.77
N ASP A 119 1.21 -7.76 -7.78
CA ASP A 119 2.22 -6.82 -8.29
C ASP A 119 3.07 -7.45 -9.41
N LYS A 120 2.79 -8.75 -9.80
CA LYS A 120 3.59 -9.47 -10.81
C LYS A 120 3.68 -8.69 -12.12
N GLY A 121 2.57 -8.08 -12.57
CA GLY A 121 2.55 -7.32 -13.82
C GLY A 121 3.38 -6.04 -13.74
N GLN A 122 3.22 -5.24 -12.68
CA GLN A 122 3.98 -4.00 -12.52
C GLN A 122 5.47 -4.27 -12.22
N SER A 123 5.77 -5.29 -11.42
CA SER A 123 7.14 -5.75 -11.17
C SER A 123 7.83 -6.21 -12.45
N PHE A 124 7.08 -6.89 -13.32
CA PHE A 124 7.60 -7.38 -14.58
C PHE A 124 7.95 -6.25 -15.57
N ILE A 125 7.23 -5.12 -15.51
CA ILE A 125 7.57 -3.89 -16.22
C ILE A 125 9.00 -3.47 -15.89
N GLN A 126 9.39 -3.48 -14.60
CA GLN A 126 10.74 -3.14 -14.14
C GLN A 126 11.79 -4.07 -14.73
N VAL A 127 11.52 -5.39 -14.71
CA VAL A 127 12.45 -6.38 -15.23
C VAL A 127 12.62 -6.27 -16.75
N LYS A 128 11.55 -5.99 -17.50
CA LYS A 128 11.66 -5.84 -18.97
C LYS A 128 12.32 -4.54 -19.40
N ALA A 129 12.15 -3.48 -18.65
CA ALA A 129 12.92 -2.25 -18.85
C ALA A 129 14.42 -2.47 -18.58
N PHE A 130 14.76 -3.17 -17.50
CA PHE A 130 16.13 -3.58 -17.20
C PHE A 130 16.72 -4.45 -18.31
N GLU A 131 16.01 -5.48 -18.78
CA GLU A 131 16.42 -6.35 -19.88
C GLU A 131 16.75 -5.55 -21.14
N TYR A 132 15.88 -4.60 -21.52
CA TYR A 132 16.11 -3.73 -22.67
C TYR A 132 17.41 -2.94 -22.53
N LEU A 133 17.64 -2.31 -21.38
CA LEU A 133 18.81 -1.49 -21.10
C LEU A 133 20.11 -2.30 -21.14
N VAL A 134 20.10 -3.51 -20.56
CA VAL A 134 21.25 -4.42 -20.57
C VAL A 134 21.55 -4.88 -21.99
N ARG A 135 20.55 -5.39 -22.73
CA ARG A 135 20.74 -5.94 -24.09
C ARG A 135 21.18 -4.90 -25.12
N ASN A 136 20.89 -3.62 -24.89
CA ASN A 136 21.29 -2.53 -25.78
C ASN A 136 22.49 -1.72 -25.24
N GLU A 137 23.16 -2.19 -24.16
CA GLU A 137 24.33 -1.54 -23.54
C GLU A 137 24.05 -0.08 -23.13
N LEU A 138 22.81 0.19 -22.67
CA LEU A 138 22.34 1.53 -22.27
C LEU A 138 22.34 1.73 -20.75
N LEU A 139 22.48 0.66 -19.97
CA LEU A 139 22.46 0.73 -18.52
C LEU A 139 23.72 1.40 -17.98
N GLN A 140 23.57 2.49 -17.22
CA GLN A 140 24.66 3.27 -16.64
C GLN A 140 24.60 3.33 -15.10
N THR A 141 23.61 2.69 -14.50
CA THR A 141 23.44 2.58 -13.05
C THR A 141 23.59 1.12 -12.64
N ASN A 142 24.04 0.88 -11.43
CA ASN A 142 23.90 -0.43 -10.82
C ASN A 142 22.41 -0.67 -10.49
N VAL A 143 21.96 -1.88 -10.66
CA VAL A 143 20.59 -2.28 -10.33
C VAL A 143 20.62 -3.48 -9.41
N LYS A 144 19.90 -3.39 -8.32
CA LYS A 144 19.59 -4.48 -7.41
C LYS A 144 18.10 -4.72 -7.39
N PHE A 145 17.68 -5.94 -7.17
CA PHE A 145 16.29 -6.35 -7.01
C PHE A 145 16.11 -7.03 -5.67
N ILE A 146 15.01 -6.72 -5.00
CA ILE A 146 14.53 -7.43 -3.83
C ILE A 146 13.03 -7.67 -4.01
N PHE A 147 12.62 -8.94 -4.15
CA PHE A 147 11.22 -9.32 -4.29
C PHE A 147 10.82 -10.20 -3.12
N GLU A 148 9.78 -9.79 -2.41
CA GLU A 148 9.27 -10.51 -1.26
C GLU A 148 8.01 -11.34 -1.59
N GLY A 149 7.64 -12.25 -0.69
CA GLY A 149 6.47 -13.09 -0.82
C GLY A 149 5.51 -12.98 0.37
N GLU A 150 5.41 -11.81 1.02
CA GLU A 150 4.59 -11.62 2.21
C GLU A 150 3.93 -10.22 2.27
N GLU A 151 3.94 -9.44 1.17
CA GLU A 151 3.36 -8.09 1.16
C GLU A 151 1.88 -8.13 1.52
N GLU A 152 1.14 -9.04 0.91
CA GLU A 152 -0.31 -9.22 1.06
C GLU A 152 -0.74 -9.69 2.47
N ILE A 153 0.22 -10.08 3.30
CA ILE A 153 0.03 -10.40 4.73
C ILE A 153 0.79 -9.43 5.66
N GLY A 154 1.29 -8.30 5.11
CA GLY A 154 1.90 -7.21 5.87
C GLY A 154 3.40 -7.32 6.09
N SER A 155 4.13 -8.05 5.24
CA SER A 155 5.60 -8.13 5.21
C SER A 155 6.27 -8.48 6.54
N PRO A 156 5.81 -9.48 7.31
CA PRO A 156 6.28 -9.73 8.66
C PRO A 156 7.77 -10.07 8.76
N SER A 157 8.38 -10.58 7.69
CA SER A 157 9.77 -11.01 7.67
C SER A 157 10.73 -9.97 7.07
N LEU A 158 10.22 -9.00 6.30
CA LEU A 158 11.05 -8.13 5.47
C LEU A 158 11.89 -7.15 6.28
N GLU A 159 11.36 -6.59 7.37
CA GLU A 159 12.13 -5.68 8.22
C GLU A 159 13.39 -6.35 8.76
N SER A 160 13.27 -7.57 9.30
CA SER A 160 14.41 -8.32 9.83
C SER A 160 15.40 -8.68 8.72
N PHE A 161 14.91 -9.07 7.54
CA PHE A 161 15.77 -9.33 6.38
C PHE A 161 16.57 -8.07 5.98
N CYS A 162 15.93 -6.91 5.90
CA CYS A 162 16.62 -5.65 5.61
C CYS A 162 17.66 -5.29 6.68
N GLN A 163 17.37 -5.56 7.96
CA GLN A 163 18.33 -5.32 9.06
C GLN A 163 19.56 -6.23 8.96
N GLU A 164 19.38 -7.50 8.62
CA GLU A 164 20.44 -8.50 8.48
C GLU A 164 21.29 -8.28 7.21
N HIS A 165 20.70 -7.71 6.15
CA HIS A 165 21.33 -7.58 4.83
C HIS A 165 21.56 -6.12 4.39
N LYS A 166 21.75 -5.18 5.33
CA LYS A 166 21.92 -3.73 5.01
C LYS A 166 22.99 -3.45 3.95
N GLU A 167 24.15 -4.08 4.06
CA GLU A 167 25.25 -3.87 3.12
C GLU A 167 24.92 -4.41 1.72
N LEU A 168 24.25 -5.56 1.64
CA LEU A 168 23.79 -6.15 0.39
C LEU A 168 22.77 -5.22 -0.30
N LEU A 169 21.85 -4.63 0.46
CA LEU A 169 20.77 -3.81 -0.03
C LEU A 169 21.13 -2.32 -0.19
N LYS A 170 22.37 -1.95 0.10
CA LYS A 170 22.85 -0.56 -0.03
C LYS A 170 22.59 -0.04 -1.46
N ALA A 171 21.93 1.12 -1.54
CA ALA A 171 21.56 1.78 -2.79
C ALA A 171 21.40 3.30 -2.58
N ASP A 172 21.30 4.05 -3.65
CA ASP A 172 21.06 5.51 -3.62
C ASP A 172 19.56 5.84 -3.61
N VAL A 173 18.75 4.96 -4.17
CA VAL A 173 17.29 5.10 -4.24
C VAL A 173 16.62 3.73 -4.34
N ILE A 174 15.42 3.62 -3.79
CA ILE A 174 14.53 2.48 -4.01
C ILE A 174 13.47 2.89 -5.04
N LEU A 175 13.20 1.99 -6.00
CA LEU A 175 12.15 2.16 -7.00
C LEU A 175 11.08 1.10 -6.79
N VAL A 176 9.82 1.53 -6.70
CA VAL A 176 8.66 0.67 -6.45
C VAL A 176 7.57 0.98 -7.46
N SER A 177 6.96 -0.04 -8.05
CA SER A 177 5.84 0.13 -8.99
C SER A 177 4.47 -0.23 -8.42
N ASP A 178 4.42 -0.73 -7.21
CA ASP A 178 3.21 -1.16 -6.51
C ASP A 178 2.33 0.03 -6.06
N THR A 179 1.87 0.83 -7.02
CA THR A 179 0.91 1.92 -6.81
C THR A 179 0.10 2.18 -8.08
N SER A 180 -0.88 3.11 -8.00
CA SER A 180 -1.75 3.43 -9.13
C SER A 180 -1.55 4.85 -9.64
N MET A 181 -1.84 5.06 -10.93
CA MET A 181 -2.06 6.38 -11.53
C MET A 181 -3.49 6.88 -11.25
N LEU A 182 -3.74 8.17 -11.45
CA LEU A 182 -5.09 8.75 -11.40
C LEU A 182 -5.98 8.26 -12.55
N GLY A 183 -5.39 7.95 -13.68
CA GLY A 183 -6.09 7.41 -14.85
C GLY A 183 -5.13 7.20 -16.03
N ALA A 184 -5.56 6.41 -17.00
CA ALA A 184 -4.75 6.12 -18.21
C ALA A 184 -4.36 7.37 -18.99
N ASP A 185 -5.25 8.37 -19.03
CA ASP A 185 -5.03 9.68 -19.68
C ASP A 185 -4.54 10.77 -18.70
N LEU A 186 -4.39 10.42 -17.44
CA LEU A 186 -3.97 11.32 -16.36
C LEU A 186 -2.86 10.69 -15.54
N PRO A 187 -1.64 10.60 -16.11
CA PRO A 187 -0.52 9.98 -15.42
C PRO A 187 -0.20 10.74 -14.12
N SER A 188 0.15 10.01 -13.09
CA SER A 188 0.54 10.57 -11.80
C SER A 188 1.62 9.76 -11.13
N LEU A 189 2.46 10.42 -10.34
CA LEU A 189 3.46 9.81 -9.48
C LEU A 189 3.03 9.97 -8.02
N THR A 190 3.07 8.89 -7.27
CA THR A 190 2.77 8.92 -5.85
C THR A 190 3.93 9.53 -5.08
N THR A 191 3.67 10.65 -4.42
CA THR A 191 4.68 11.39 -3.62
C THR A 191 4.50 11.21 -2.13
N GLY A 192 3.46 10.52 -1.68
CA GLY A 192 3.26 10.26 -0.26
C GLY A 192 2.18 9.24 0.01
N LEU A 193 2.36 8.55 1.12
CA LEU A 193 1.46 7.54 1.67
C LEU A 193 1.15 7.91 3.11
N ARG A 194 -0.08 7.65 3.55
CA ARG A 194 -0.42 7.79 4.97
C ARG A 194 0.10 6.60 5.77
N GLY A 195 0.39 6.85 7.03
CA GLY A 195 0.64 5.81 8.01
C GLY A 195 -0.66 5.23 8.56
N LEU A 196 -0.50 4.31 9.49
CA LEU A 196 -1.59 3.62 10.16
C LEU A 196 -1.23 3.38 11.63
N ALA A 197 -2.22 3.52 12.51
CA ALA A 197 -2.17 2.98 13.86
C ALA A 197 -3.55 2.35 14.16
N TYR A 198 -3.56 1.15 14.73
CA TYR A 198 -4.77 0.34 14.90
C TYR A 198 -4.84 -0.23 16.32
N TRP A 199 -6.05 -0.22 16.90
CA TRP A 199 -6.29 -0.71 18.26
C TRP A 199 -7.58 -1.48 18.39
N GLU A 200 -7.62 -2.32 19.42
CA GLU A 200 -8.85 -2.84 19.99
C GLU A 200 -9.08 -2.20 21.36
N ILE A 201 -10.28 -1.67 21.57
CA ILE A 201 -10.75 -1.13 22.86
C ILE A 201 -11.74 -2.13 23.46
N GLU A 202 -11.46 -2.59 24.68
CA GLU A 202 -12.36 -3.41 25.48
C GLU A 202 -12.86 -2.58 26.67
N VAL A 203 -14.16 -2.48 26.83
CA VAL A 203 -14.81 -1.89 28.01
C VAL A 203 -15.49 -3.00 28.79
N THR A 204 -15.07 -3.19 30.04
CA THR A 204 -15.62 -4.19 30.98
C THR A 204 -16.38 -3.48 32.07
N GLY A 205 -17.66 -3.83 32.24
CA GLY A 205 -18.55 -3.34 33.32
C GLY A 205 -18.76 -4.40 34.40
N PRO A 206 -20.01 -4.87 34.63
CA PRO A 206 -20.30 -5.85 35.64
C PRO A 206 -19.68 -7.22 35.33
N ASN A 207 -19.57 -8.07 36.35
CA ASN A 207 -18.98 -9.41 36.25
C ASN A 207 -19.77 -10.42 35.41
N ARG A 208 -20.96 -10.07 34.94
CA ARG A 208 -21.84 -10.85 34.05
C ARG A 208 -22.87 -9.91 33.40
N ASP A 209 -23.59 -10.40 32.43
CA ASP A 209 -24.74 -9.73 31.87
C ASP A 209 -25.85 -9.58 32.94
N LEU A 210 -26.44 -8.39 33.00
CA LEU A 210 -27.44 -8.04 34.01
C LEU A 210 -28.80 -7.72 33.33
N HIS A 211 -29.89 -7.92 34.07
CA HIS A 211 -31.22 -7.52 33.61
C HIS A 211 -31.36 -6.00 33.63
N SER A 212 -31.60 -5.37 32.47
CA SER A 212 -31.62 -3.90 32.33
C SER A 212 -32.74 -3.22 33.15
N GLY A 213 -33.86 -3.89 33.37
CA GLY A 213 -34.94 -3.40 34.22
C GLY A 213 -34.59 -3.35 35.70
N HIS A 214 -33.67 -4.16 36.17
CA HIS A 214 -33.24 -4.17 37.61
C HIS A 214 -32.01 -3.29 37.85
N PHE A 215 -31.10 -3.20 36.89
CA PHE A 215 -29.80 -2.54 37.05
C PHE A 215 -29.61 -1.30 36.19
N GLY A 216 -30.49 -1.06 35.19
CA GLY A 216 -30.44 0.11 34.35
C GLY A 216 -30.60 1.41 35.14
N GLY A 217 -29.74 2.40 34.88
CA GLY A 217 -29.68 3.64 35.61
C GLY A 217 -28.84 3.59 36.92
N ALA A 218 -28.50 2.38 37.40
CA ALA A 218 -27.67 2.18 38.60
C ALA A 218 -26.25 1.63 38.24
N VAL A 219 -26.13 0.87 37.16
CA VAL A 219 -24.88 0.27 36.69
C VAL A 219 -24.54 0.76 35.30
N ALA A 220 -23.30 1.13 35.06
CA ALA A 220 -22.84 1.58 33.75
C ALA A 220 -23.00 0.47 32.72
N ASN A 221 -23.53 0.84 31.53
CA ASN A 221 -23.59 -0.05 30.40
C ASN A 221 -22.32 0.11 29.56
N PRO A 222 -21.47 -0.93 29.39
CA PRO A 222 -20.24 -0.85 28.64
C PRO A 222 -20.39 -0.35 27.19
N ILE A 223 -21.50 -0.67 26.50
CA ILE A 223 -21.75 -0.15 25.15
C ILE A 223 -21.96 1.37 25.20
N ASN A 224 -22.77 1.87 26.12
CA ASN A 224 -23.01 3.30 26.26
C ASN A 224 -21.71 4.06 26.57
N VAL A 225 -20.90 3.51 27.49
CA VAL A 225 -19.59 4.09 27.83
C VAL A 225 -18.65 4.07 26.65
N LEU A 226 -18.55 2.96 25.92
CA LEU A 226 -17.73 2.85 24.72
C LEU A 226 -18.13 3.89 23.64
N CYS A 227 -19.42 4.05 23.39
CA CYS A 227 -19.91 5.07 22.48
C CYS A 227 -19.56 6.50 22.93
N LEU A 228 -19.67 6.78 24.24
CA LEU A 228 -19.28 8.08 24.80
C LEU A 228 -17.78 8.34 24.68
N ILE A 229 -16.93 7.34 24.92
CA ILE A 229 -15.47 7.43 24.73
C ILE A 229 -15.17 7.72 23.24
N ILE A 230 -15.69 6.92 22.32
CA ILE A 230 -15.46 7.09 20.89
C ILE A 230 -15.90 8.48 20.41
N SER A 231 -17.05 8.97 20.88
CA SER A 231 -17.57 10.28 20.48
C SER A 231 -16.70 11.47 20.91
N GLN A 232 -15.79 11.27 21.84
CA GLN A 232 -14.86 12.30 22.31
C GLN A 232 -13.54 12.32 21.54
N VAL A 233 -13.26 11.32 20.68
CA VAL A 233 -12.00 11.24 19.93
C VAL A 233 -11.93 12.27 18.81
N THR A 234 -13.08 12.74 18.32
CA THR A 234 -13.15 13.80 17.30
C THR A 234 -14.10 14.90 17.73
N ASP A 235 -13.78 16.14 17.38
CA ASP A 235 -14.64 17.28 17.61
C ASP A 235 -15.66 17.49 16.47
N ALA A 236 -16.52 18.54 16.63
CA ALA A 236 -17.53 18.90 15.65
C ALA A 236 -16.95 19.41 14.30
N GLU A 237 -15.67 19.74 14.24
CA GLU A 237 -14.98 20.18 13.02
C GLU A 237 -14.21 19.03 12.35
N GLY A 238 -14.36 17.79 12.88
CA GLY A 238 -13.71 16.58 12.37
C GLY A 238 -12.24 16.45 12.73
N ARG A 239 -11.75 17.21 13.75
CA ARG A 239 -10.39 17.18 14.22
C ARG A 239 -10.25 16.17 15.37
N ILE A 240 -9.16 15.40 15.38
CA ILE A 240 -8.86 14.45 16.45
C ILE A 240 -8.48 15.22 17.73
N THR A 241 -9.06 14.86 18.84
CA THR A 241 -8.95 15.59 20.11
C THR A 241 -7.89 15.05 21.06
N VAL A 242 -7.22 13.96 20.70
CA VAL A 242 -6.17 13.33 21.50
C VAL A 242 -5.02 14.33 21.72
N PRO A 243 -4.68 14.69 22.99
CA PRO A 243 -3.60 15.63 23.27
C PRO A 243 -2.26 15.17 22.69
N GLY A 244 -1.53 16.09 22.06
CA GLY A 244 -0.25 15.80 21.41
C GLY A 244 -0.35 15.08 20.06
N PHE A 245 -1.55 14.73 19.59
CA PHE A 245 -1.74 13.99 18.33
C PHE A 245 -1.21 14.76 17.11
N TYR A 246 -1.34 16.07 17.12
CA TYR A 246 -0.93 16.95 16.00
C TYR A 246 0.48 17.54 16.15
N ASP A 247 1.23 17.24 17.22
CA ASP A 247 2.53 17.86 17.48
C ASP A 247 3.54 17.68 16.32
N ASP A 248 3.49 16.53 15.66
CA ASP A 248 4.37 16.17 14.56
C ASP A 248 3.68 16.30 13.18
N VAL A 249 2.47 16.85 13.12
CA VAL A 249 1.73 17.06 11.87
C VAL A 249 2.17 18.36 11.25
N GLU A 250 2.84 18.28 10.10
CA GLU A 250 3.21 19.47 9.33
C GLU A 250 1.99 20.04 8.60
N GLU A 251 1.92 21.38 8.56
CA GLU A 251 0.96 22.08 7.71
C GLU A 251 1.31 21.85 6.24
N VAL A 252 0.28 21.53 5.44
CA VAL A 252 0.47 21.31 4.00
C VAL A 252 0.85 22.65 3.35
N PRO A 253 2.04 22.76 2.73
CA PRO A 253 2.47 24.00 2.10
C PRO A 253 1.48 24.47 1.02
N GLN A 254 1.29 25.78 0.88
CA GLN A 254 0.32 26.32 -0.10
C GLN A 254 0.61 25.82 -1.52
N ALA A 255 1.89 25.74 -1.91
CA ALA A 255 2.28 25.21 -3.23
C ALA A 255 1.79 23.75 -3.45
N GLU A 256 1.78 22.94 -2.40
CA GLU A 256 1.27 21.56 -2.48
C GLU A 256 -0.27 21.55 -2.53
N ARG A 257 -0.93 22.39 -1.72
CA ARG A 257 -2.41 22.57 -1.81
C ARG A 257 -2.83 23.00 -3.23
N ASP A 258 -2.07 23.88 -3.86
CA ASP A 258 -2.30 24.33 -5.23
C ASP A 258 -2.10 23.18 -6.24
N MET A 259 -1.16 22.26 -6.01
CA MET A 259 -0.99 21.06 -6.83
C MET A 259 -2.15 20.10 -6.66
N ILE A 260 -2.58 19.83 -5.43
CA ILE A 260 -3.74 18.98 -5.14
C ILE A 260 -5.01 19.56 -5.78
N ALA A 261 -5.19 20.87 -5.74
CA ALA A 261 -6.35 21.54 -6.36
C ALA A 261 -6.39 21.43 -7.90
N ARG A 262 -5.26 21.09 -8.54
CA ARG A 262 -5.23 20.82 -10.00
C ARG A 262 -5.71 19.39 -10.36
N ILE A 263 -5.79 18.49 -9.38
CA ILE A 263 -6.30 17.15 -9.61
C ILE A 263 -7.79 17.26 -9.95
N PRO A 264 -8.24 16.77 -11.12
CA PRO A 264 -9.66 16.80 -11.46
C PRO A 264 -10.47 16.00 -10.44
N PHE A 265 -11.33 16.67 -9.71
CA PHE A 265 -12.22 16.06 -8.72
C PHE A 265 -13.62 16.69 -8.81
N ASP A 266 -14.61 15.86 -9.11
CA ASP A 266 -16.02 16.22 -9.14
C ASP A 266 -16.71 15.65 -7.89
N GLU A 267 -16.94 16.51 -6.90
CA GLU A 267 -17.54 16.13 -5.63
C GLU A 267 -18.96 15.55 -5.79
N GLU A 268 -19.76 16.06 -6.70
CA GLU A 268 -21.12 15.56 -6.93
C GLU A 268 -21.09 14.15 -7.57
N LYS A 269 -20.20 13.93 -8.53
CA LYS A 269 -19.97 12.62 -9.13
C LYS A 269 -19.44 11.63 -8.08
N TYR A 270 -18.51 12.06 -7.23
CA TYR A 270 -17.97 11.24 -6.14
C TYR A 270 -19.05 10.83 -5.14
N LYS A 271 -19.83 11.78 -4.63
CA LYS A 271 -20.98 11.50 -3.72
C LYS A 271 -21.99 10.54 -4.35
N LYS A 272 -22.28 10.74 -5.64
CA LYS A 272 -23.22 9.88 -6.37
C LYS A 272 -22.67 8.46 -6.54
N ALA A 273 -21.37 8.30 -6.82
CA ALA A 273 -20.74 6.99 -7.01
C ALA A 273 -20.79 6.12 -5.74
N ILE A 274 -20.63 6.73 -4.57
CA ILE A 274 -20.67 6.04 -3.26
C ILE A 274 -22.00 6.18 -2.52
N HIS A 275 -23.02 6.74 -3.15
CA HIS A 275 -24.39 6.89 -2.65
C HIS A 275 -24.51 7.64 -1.32
N VAL A 276 -23.71 8.70 -1.13
CA VAL A 276 -23.80 9.57 0.06
C VAL A 276 -24.39 10.95 -0.29
N LYS A 277 -25.09 11.57 0.68
CA LYS A 277 -25.68 12.90 0.51
C LYS A 277 -24.70 14.03 0.78
N ALA A 278 -23.75 13.82 1.68
CA ALA A 278 -22.76 14.80 2.10
C ALA A 278 -21.44 14.10 2.41
N LEU A 279 -20.34 14.84 2.27
CA LEU A 279 -19.00 14.40 2.69
C LEU A 279 -18.72 14.89 4.11
N PHE A 280 -17.82 14.21 4.79
CA PHE A 280 -17.38 14.48 6.16
C PHE A 280 -15.87 14.64 6.20
N GLY A 281 -15.35 15.22 7.28
CA GLY A 281 -13.92 15.29 7.58
C GLY A 281 -13.49 16.66 8.09
N GLU A 282 -12.19 16.83 8.35
CA GLU A 282 -11.62 18.00 8.97
C GLU A 282 -11.95 19.29 8.20
N LYS A 283 -12.48 20.28 8.92
CA LYS A 283 -12.87 21.57 8.33
C LYS A 283 -11.66 22.35 7.82
N GLY A 284 -11.83 23.05 6.71
CA GLY A 284 -10.75 23.86 6.10
C GLY A 284 -9.90 23.11 5.08
N TYR A 285 -10.18 21.82 4.85
CA TYR A 285 -9.50 21.00 3.85
C TYR A 285 -10.47 20.42 2.84
N SER A 286 -10.04 20.32 1.59
CA SER A 286 -10.78 19.64 0.51
C SER A 286 -10.84 18.13 0.76
N THR A 287 -11.73 17.43 0.06
CA THR A 287 -11.84 15.97 0.13
C THR A 287 -10.52 15.27 -0.22
N LEU A 288 -9.83 15.76 -1.23
CA LEU A 288 -8.52 15.22 -1.63
C LEU A 288 -7.46 15.42 -0.56
N GLU A 289 -7.42 16.59 0.10
CA GLU A 289 -6.51 16.85 1.21
C GLU A 289 -6.83 15.98 2.44
N ARG A 290 -8.11 15.81 2.77
CA ARG A 290 -8.55 14.99 3.92
C ARG A 290 -8.14 13.54 3.79
N ASN A 291 -8.22 12.97 2.60
CA ASN A 291 -7.90 11.56 2.38
C ASN A 291 -6.43 11.30 1.99
N SER A 292 -5.59 12.33 1.91
CA SER A 292 -4.18 12.19 1.53
C SER A 292 -3.18 12.88 2.47
N CYS A 293 -3.51 14.10 2.94
CA CYS A 293 -2.58 14.96 3.69
C CYS A 293 -3.01 15.20 5.14
N ARG A 294 -4.21 14.75 5.53
CA ARG A 294 -4.70 14.90 6.90
C ARG A 294 -4.90 13.56 7.56
N PRO A 295 -4.68 13.48 8.89
CA PRO A 295 -4.98 12.27 9.63
C PRO A 295 -6.49 12.06 9.73
N SER A 296 -6.92 10.83 9.93
CA SER A 296 -8.32 10.49 10.19
C SER A 296 -8.42 9.47 11.33
N PHE A 297 -9.60 9.44 11.96
CA PHE A 297 -9.98 8.42 12.94
C PHE A 297 -11.25 7.72 12.45
N ASP A 298 -11.22 6.39 12.44
CA ASP A 298 -12.32 5.57 11.95
C ASP A 298 -12.60 4.39 12.89
N VAL A 299 -13.89 4.11 13.13
CA VAL A 299 -14.33 2.89 13.84
C VAL A 299 -14.52 1.80 12.79
N CYS A 300 -13.62 0.82 12.79
CA CYS A 300 -13.63 -0.30 11.84
C CYS A 300 -14.61 -1.41 12.25
N GLY A 301 -14.92 -1.52 13.54
CA GLY A 301 -15.87 -2.48 14.07
C GLY A 301 -16.26 -2.13 15.49
N ILE A 302 -17.50 -2.39 15.85
CA ILE A 302 -18.02 -2.22 17.22
C ILE A 302 -19.00 -3.35 17.53
N TRP A 303 -18.88 -3.97 18.69
CA TRP A 303 -19.77 -5.06 19.09
C TRP A 303 -19.91 -5.17 20.62
N GLY A 304 -20.99 -5.84 21.02
CA GLY A 304 -21.35 -6.09 22.41
C GLY A 304 -22.85 -6.29 22.56
N GLY A 305 -23.29 -6.80 23.72
CA GLY A 305 -24.69 -7.02 24.02
C GLY A 305 -25.32 -8.13 23.18
N TYR A 306 -26.64 -8.06 23.00
CA TYR A 306 -27.41 -9.08 22.29
C TYR A 306 -27.62 -8.69 20.82
N THR A 307 -27.19 -9.59 19.92
CA THR A 307 -27.28 -9.43 18.47
C THR A 307 -28.12 -10.55 17.81
N GLY A 308 -28.72 -11.44 18.60
CA GLY A 308 -29.59 -12.50 18.09
C GLY A 308 -30.98 -11.99 17.70
N GLU A 309 -31.80 -12.90 17.15
CA GLU A 309 -33.17 -12.60 16.79
C GLU A 309 -34.03 -12.26 18.02
N GLY A 310 -34.95 -11.32 17.85
CA GLY A 310 -35.84 -10.82 18.90
C GLY A 310 -35.18 -9.78 19.80
N SER A 311 -35.73 -9.58 21.01
CA SER A 311 -35.25 -8.61 21.98
C SER A 311 -34.79 -9.27 23.28
N LYS A 312 -33.70 -8.74 23.89
CA LYS A 312 -33.21 -9.13 25.21
C LYS A 312 -32.91 -7.89 26.03
N THR A 313 -33.60 -7.72 27.16
CA THR A 313 -33.42 -6.58 28.06
C THR A 313 -32.17 -6.78 28.95
N VAL A 314 -31.00 -6.48 28.38
CA VAL A 314 -29.69 -6.79 29.00
C VAL A 314 -28.81 -5.55 29.11
N LEU A 315 -28.06 -5.43 30.21
CA LEU A 315 -26.80 -4.71 30.30
C LEU A 315 -25.67 -5.71 30.04
N PRO A 316 -24.92 -5.62 28.97
CA PRO A 316 -23.82 -6.55 28.74
C PRO A 316 -22.69 -6.32 29.74
N SER A 317 -21.91 -7.37 29.97
CA SER A 317 -20.71 -7.29 30.84
C SER A 317 -19.54 -6.64 30.11
N LYS A 318 -19.49 -6.70 28.79
CA LYS A 318 -18.40 -6.17 27.96
C LYS A 318 -18.91 -5.54 26.67
N ALA A 319 -18.10 -4.61 26.14
CA ALA A 319 -18.23 -4.05 24.81
C ALA A 319 -16.84 -3.86 24.17
N TYR A 320 -16.77 -3.90 22.85
CA TYR A 320 -15.54 -3.85 22.11
C TYR A 320 -15.64 -2.92 20.91
N ALA A 321 -14.52 -2.28 20.56
CA ALA A 321 -14.39 -1.59 19.28
C ALA A 321 -13.00 -1.84 18.69
N LYS A 322 -12.95 -2.00 17.38
CA LYS A 322 -11.73 -1.90 16.57
C LYS A 322 -11.70 -0.54 15.93
N VAL A 323 -10.62 0.19 16.15
CA VAL A 323 -10.48 1.57 15.68
C VAL A 323 -9.12 1.78 15.04
N SER A 324 -9.07 2.71 14.09
CA SER A 324 -7.82 3.07 13.43
C SER A 324 -7.68 4.57 13.25
N CYS A 325 -6.43 5.03 13.23
CA CYS A 325 -6.07 6.35 12.72
C CYS A 325 -5.22 6.19 11.47
N ARG A 326 -5.57 6.88 10.39
CA ARG A 326 -4.60 7.14 9.33
C ARG A 326 -3.71 8.29 9.79
N LEU A 327 -2.42 8.08 9.68
CA LEU A 327 -1.39 9.03 10.12
C LEU A 327 -0.82 9.75 8.91
N VAL A 328 -0.30 10.96 9.13
CA VAL A 328 0.45 11.67 8.09
C VAL A 328 1.96 11.54 8.33
N PRO A 329 2.79 11.88 7.35
CA PRO A 329 4.26 11.84 7.52
C PRO A 329 4.72 12.56 8.78
N HIS A 330 5.81 12.06 9.36
CA HIS A 330 6.42 12.50 10.64
C HIS A 330 5.67 12.08 11.92
N GLN A 331 4.42 11.62 11.84
CA GLN A 331 3.76 11.01 13.00
C GLN A 331 4.32 9.60 13.25
N ASP A 332 5.04 9.42 14.34
CA ASP A 332 5.49 8.13 14.82
C ASP A 332 4.30 7.30 15.34
N HIS A 333 4.01 6.17 14.71
CA HIS A 333 2.84 5.36 15.06
C HIS A 333 2.93 4.76 16.47
N HIS A 334 4.13 4.53 17.02
CA HIS A 334 4.30 4.10 18.40
C HIS A 334 4.01 5.23 19.39
N LYS A 335 4.44 6.47 19.09
CA LYS A 335 4.09 7.67 19.86
C LYS A 335 2.57 7.86 19.87
N ILE A 336 1.97 7.86 18.68
CA ILE A 336 0.51 8.03 18.53
C ILE A 336 -0.24 6.90 19.24
N SER A 337 0.25 5.67 19.17
CA SER A 337 -0.38 4.53 19.84
C SER A 337 -0.43 4.71 21.36
N ARG A 338 0.64 5.23 21.96
CA ARG A 338 0.66 5.56 23.40
C ARG A 338 -0.27 6.72 23.73
N LEU A 339 -0.18 7.84 23.01
CA LEU A 339 -1.04 9.01 23.24
C LEU A 339 -2.52 8.68 23.16
N PHE A 340 -2.90 7.85 22.18
CA PHE A 340 -4.28 7.39 22.03
C PHE A 340 -4.71 6.52 23.22
N ALA A 341 -3.91 5.53 23.60
CA ALA A 341 -4.23 4.64 24.72
C ALA A 341 -4.35 5.43 26.03
N ASP A 342 -3.41 6.33 26.31
CA ASP A 342 -3.42 7.16 27.51
C ASP A 342 -4.67 8.05 27.55
N TYR A 343 -5.02 8.68 26.43
CA TYR A 343 -6.22 9.50 26.33
C TYR A 343 -7.51 8.71 26.56
N ILE A 344 -7.66 7.54 25.94
CA ILE A 344 -8.83 6.69 26.13
C ILE A 344 -8.97 6.26 27.60
N LEU A 345 -7.86 5.95 28.27
CA LEU A 345 -7.86 5.61 29.70
C LEU A 345 -8.20 6.81 30.59
N ASP A 346 -7.71 8.00 30.23
CA ASP A 346 -7.96 9.24 30.99
C ASP A 346 -9.43 9.69 30.96
N ILE A 347 -10.09 9.53 29.79
CA ILE A 347 -11.51 9.91 29.63
C ILE A 347 -12.49 8.81 30.07
N ALA A 348 -11.97 7.62 30.41
CA ALA A 348 -12.81 6.53 30.86
C ALA A 348 -13.37 6.79 32.26
N PRO A 349 -14.68 6.60 32.52
CA PRO A 349 -15.23 6.78 33.87
C PRO A 349 -14.84 5.60 34.79
N ASP A 350 -14.69 5.88 36.08
CA ASP A 350 -14.37 4.89 37.12
C ASP A 350 -15.39 3.73 37.22
N SER A 351 -16.56 3.88 36.63
CA SER A 351 -17.64 2.87 36.66
C SER A 351 -17.39 1.65 35.76
N VAL A 352 -16.31 1.66 34.94
CA VAL A 352 -15.92 0.56 34.07
C VAL A 352 -14.41 0.37 34.09
N GLN A 353 -13.94 -0.77 33.57
CA GLN A 353 -12.54 -1.00 33.28
C GLN A 353 -12.34 -0.92 31.75
N VAL A 354 -11.33 -0.17 31.30
CA VAL A 354 -11.01 -0.03 29.90
C VAL A 354 -9.62 -0.58 29.63
N LYS A 355 -9.51 -1.36 28.56
CA LYS A 355 -8.24 -1.87 28.04
C LYS A 355 -8.11 -1.43 26.58
N VAL A 356 -6.96 -0.84 26.24
CA VAL A 356 -6.60 -0.50 24.86
C VAL A 356 -5.44 -1.40 24.45
N THR A 357 -5.64 -2.20 23.41
CA THR A 357 -4.63 -3.13 22.91
C THR A 357 -4.16 -2.64 21.55
N PRO A 358 -2.91 -2.16 21.43
CA PRO A 358 -2.34 -1.83 20.12
C PRO A 358 -2.24 -3.11 19.28
N MET A 359 -2.51 -2.99 17.99
CA MET A 359 -2.42 -4.09 17.03
C MET A 359 -1.24 -3.85 16.09
N HIS A 360 -1.51 -3.39 14.88
CA HIS A 360 -0.49 -3.10 13.87
C HIS A 360 -0.47 -1.62 13.53
N GLY A 361 0.60 -1.19 12.90
CA GLY A 361 0.76 0.19 12.47
C GLY A 361 2.01 0.36 11.60
N GLY A 362 2.14 1.52 11.03
CA GLY A 362 3.29 1.93 10.23
C GLY A 362 3.31 3.44 10.05
N GLN A 363 4.48 3.98 9.85
CA GLN A 363 4.67 5.40 9.63
C GLN A 363 4.26 5.80 8.20
N GLY A 364 3.81 7.04 8.01
CA GLY A 364 3.60 7.60 6.68
C GLY A 364 4.93 7.91 5.99
N TYR A 365 4.86 8.10 4.67
CA TYR A 365 6.02 8.37 3.83
C TYR A 365 5.80 9.58 2.92
N VAL A 366 6.85 10.37 2.67
CA VAL A 366 6.88 11.41 1.62
C VAL A 366 8.17 11.31 0.81
N CYS A 367 8.02 11.25 -0.50
CA CYS A 367 9.10 11.38 -1.46
C CYS A 367 9.26 12.87 -1.83
N PRO A 368 10.40 13.50 -1.57
CA PRO A 368 10.65 14.88 -2.01
C PRO A 368 10.65 14.97 -3.54
N ILE A 369 9.81 15.83 -4.10
CA ILE A 369 9.77 16.07 -5.57
C ILE A 369 11.06 16.65 -6.14
N THR A 370 11.94 17.18 -5.27
CA THR A 370 13.29 17.67 -5.64
C THR A 370 14.33 16.57 -5.73
N LEU A 371 13.98 15.32 -5.31
CA LEU A 371 14.88 14.19 -5.40
C LEU A 371 15.26 13.92 -6.88
N PRO A 372 16.54 13.78 -7.24
CA PRO A 372 16.94 13.54 -8.63
C PRO A 372 16.26 12.31 -9.25
N ALA A 373 16.06 11.25 -8.47
CA ALA A 373 15.34 10.05 -8.92
C ALA A 373 13.85 10.33 -9.19
N TYR A 374 13.18 11.15 -8.36
CA TYR A 374 11.80 11.57 -8.65
C TYR A 374 11.71 12.37 -9.96
N GLN A 375 12.63 13.29 -10.19
CA GLN A 375 12.67 14.08 -11.43
C GLN A 375 12.96 13.21 -12.66
N ALA A 376 13.76 12.16 -12.51
CA ALA A 376 13.97 11.17 -13.57
C ALA A 376 12.68 10.37 -13.87
N ALA A 377 11.95 9.96 -12.83
CA ALA A 377 10.65 9.30 -12.98
C ALA A 377 9.61 10.21 -13.63
N GLU A 378 9.57 11.50 -13.24
CA GLU A 378 8.69 12.50 -13.87
C GLU A 378 8.94 12.60 -15.38
N LYS A 379 10.21 12.67 -15.80
CA LYS A 379 10.59 12.68 -17.23
C LYS A 379 10.22 11.37 -17.93
N GLY A 380 10.40 10.24 -17.24
CA GLY A 380 10.01 8.93 -17.78
C GLY A 380 8.51 8.86 -18.10
N PHE A 381 7.67 9.29 -17.15
CA PHE A 381 6.23 9.37 -17.37
C PHE A 381 5.85 10.37 -18.47
N GLU A 382 6.43 11.56 -18.45
CA GLU A 382 6.16 12.58 -19.49
C GLU A 382 6.47 12.04 -20.89
N LYS A 383 7.58 11.32 -21.04
CA LYS A 383 7.99 10.73 -22.31
C LYS A 383 7.05 9.63 -22.78
N ALA A 384 6.70 8.69 -21.88
CA ALA A 384 5.88 7.52 -22.21
C ALA A 384 4.40 7.87 -22.41
N PHE A 385 3.86 8.75 -21.57
CA PHE A 385 2.45 9.12 -21.61
C PHE A 385 2.15 10.41 -22.38
N GLY A 386 3.18 11.16 -22.79
CA GLY A 386 3.03 12.43 -23.53
C GLY A 386 2.51 13.59 -22.69
N LYS A 387 2.44 13.41 -21.37
CA LYS A 387 1.96 14.42 -20.40
C LYS A 387 2.83 14.35 -19.14
N LYS A 388 3.14 15.52 -18.57
CA LYS A 388 3.79 15.60 -17.28
C LYS A 388 2.88 14.99 -16.21
N PRO A 389 3.37 14.04 -15.39
CA PRO A 389 2.55 13.41 -14.37
C PRO A 389 2.22 14.40 -13.25
N LEU A 390 1.06 14.22 -12.64
CA LEU A 390 0.69 14.93 -11.42
C LEU A 390 1.37 14.29 -10.20
N ALA A 391 1.92 15.12 -9.32
CA ALA A 391 2.38 14.66 -8.01
C ALA A 391 1.17 14.47 -7.09
N VAL A 392 0.96 13.27 -6.56
CA VAL A 392 -0.20 12.94 -5.74
C VAL A 392 0.20 12.26 -4.44
N ARG A 393 -0.47 12.61 -3.34
CA ARG A 393 -0.42 11.81 -2.12
C ARG A 393 -1.59 10.85 -2.09
N ARG A 394 -1.36 9.63 -1.58
CA ARG A 394 -2.37 8.58 -1.46
C ARG A 394 -2.78 8.37 -0.01
N GLY A 395 -4.04 7.99 0.16
CA GLY A 395 -4.61 7.72 1.49
C GLY A 395 -4.25 6.34 2.04
N GLY A 396 -3.85 5.42 1.19
CA GLY A 396 -3.41 4.08 1.57
C GLY A 396 -2.04 4.09 2.24
N SER A 397 -1.71 2.99 2.90
CA SER A 397 -0.42 2.77 3.57
C SER A 397 0.26 1.56 2.93
N ILE A 398 1.54 1.70 2.64
CA ILE A 398 2.44 0.60 2.28
C ILE A 398 3.54 0.62 3.35
N PRO A 399 3.38 -0.12 4.46
CA PRO A 399 4.24 0.00 5.64
C PRO A 399 5.72 -0.21 5.33
N ILE A 400 6.03 -1.08 4.38
CA ILE A 400 7.41 -1.39 4.02
C ILE A 400 8.19 -0.19 3.48
N ILE A 401 7.51 0.77 2.84
CA ILE A 401 8.18 1.97 2.32
C ILE A 401 8.79 2.80 3.44
N SER A 402 8.08 2.96 4.56
CA SER A 402 8.63 3.62 5.74
C SER A 402 9.71 2.79 6.42
N THR A 403 9.58 1.46 6.42
CA THR A 403 10.60 0.54 6.93
C THR A 403 11.91 0.69 6.16
N PHE A 404 11.89 0.77 4.84
CA PHE A 404 13.08 1.02 4.05
C PHE A 404 13.78 2.32 4.45
N GLU A 405 13.05 3.41 4.64
CA GLU A 405 13.64 4.67 5.09
C GLU A 405 14.25 4.55 6.49
N GLN A 406 13.56 3.90 7.42
CA GLN A 406 14.02 3.73 8.80
C GLN A 406 15.21 2.77 8.92
N VAL A 407 15.17 1.64 8.21
CA VAL A 407 16.16 0.57 8.34
C VAL A 407 17.37 0.81 7.43
N LEU A 408 17.14 1.16 6.17
CA LEU A 408 18.19 1.33 5.17
C LEU A 408 18.65 2.78 5.00
N GLY A 409 17.84 3.77 5.43
CA GLY A 409 18.12 5.19 5.23
C GLY A 409 17.97 5.65 3.79
N ILE A 410 17.25 4.89 2.95
CA ILE A 410 17.13 5.12 1.51
C ILE A 410 15.73 5.67 1.17
N LYS A 411 15.68 6.72 0.35
CA LYS A 411 14.41 7.27 -0.15
C LYS A 411 13.85 6.41 -1.28
N THR A 412 12.52 6.32 -1.31
CA THR A 412 11.77 5.53 -2.29
C THR A 412 11.06 6.42 -3.30
N VAL A 413 11.14 6.10 -4.58
CA VAL A 413 10.31 6.67 -5.64
C VAL A 413 9.23 5.67 -6.01
N LEU A 414 7.98 6.10 -5.93
CA LEU A 414 6.80 5.30 -6.24
C LEU A 414 6.35 5.56 -7.67
N MET A 415 6.68 4.64 -8.57
CA MET A 415 6.48 4.74 -10.01
C MET A 415 5.48 3.69 -10.47
N GLY A 416 4.24 3.76 -9.95
CA GLY A 416 3.19 2.78 -10.21
C GLY A 416 2.41 3.04 -11.50
N PHE A 417 1.89 1.97 -12.07
CA PHE A 417 1.17 1.93 -13.34
C PHE A 417 -0.25 1.38 -13.22
N GLY A 418 -0.66 0.93 -12.04
CA GLY A 418 -2.01 0.45 -11.76
C GLY A 418 -3.07 1.53 -12.01
N LEU A 419 -4.32 1.12 -12.17
CA LEU A 419 -5.48 1.99 -12.27
C LEU A 419 -6.55 1.52 -11.27
N GLU A 420 -7.39 2.45 -10.77
CA GLU A 420 -8.52 2.08 -9.92
C GLU A 420 -9.48 1.08 -10.61
N SER A 421 -9.55 1.14 -11.95
CA SER A 421 -10.37 0.23 -12.76
C SER A 421 -9.80 -1.19 -12.88
N ASN A 422 -8.56 -1.43 -12.45
CA ASN A 422 -7.90 -2.72 -12.61
C ASN A 422 -8.38 -3.80 -11.62
N ALA A 423 -9.28 -3.43 -10.71
CA ALA A 423 -9.94 -4.34 -9.79
C ALA A 423 -8.97 -5.17 -8.92
N ILE A 424 -7.86 -4.57 -8.46
CA ILE A 424 -6.92 -5.21 -7.53
C ILE A 424 -7.67 -5.71 -6.29
N HIS A 425 -7.25 -6.84 -5.70
CA HIS A 425 -7.91 -7.57 -4.60
C HIS A 425 -9.35 -8.02 -4.90
N SER A 426 -9.81 -7.88 -6.14
CA SER A 426 -11.17 -8.25 -6.56
C SER A 426 -11.15 -9.29 -7.69
N PRO A 427 -12.26 -10.01 -7.94
CA PRO A 427 -12.39 -10.81 -9.15
C PRO A 427 -12.27 -9.96 -10.42
N ASN A 428 -11.68 -10.56 -11.46
CA ASN A 428 -11.38 -9.92 -12.73
C ASN A 428 -10.33 -8.79 -12.64
N GLU A 429 -9.34 -8.97 -11.78
CA GLU A 429 -8.13 -8.16 -11.81
C GLU A 429 -7.51 -8.16 -13.21
N ASN A 430 -6.97 -6.98 -13.60
CA ASN A 430 -6.43 -6.84 -14.95
C ASN A 430 -5.46 -5.66 -15.06
N ILE A 431 -4.62 -5.66 -16.09
CA ILE A 431 -3.81 -4.51 -16.46
C ILE A 431 -3.97 -4.22 -17.97
N PRO A 432 -4.18 -2.95 -18.40
CA PRO A 432 -4.20 -2.62 -19.82
C PRO A 432 -2.85 -2.84 -20.49
N LEU A 433 -2.81 -3.54 -21.63
CA LEU A 433 -1.59 -3.77 -22.41
C LEU A 433 -0.89 -2.46 -22.81
N ASP A 434 -1.64 -1.40 -23.09
CA ASP A 434 -1.07 -0.10 -23.44
C ASP A 434 -0.31 0.51 -22.24
N ILE A 435 -0.86 0.36 -21.01
CA ILE A 435 -0.20 0.79 -19.77
C ILE A 435 1.05 -0.04 -19.52
N PHE A 436 0.97 -1.37 -19.68
CA PHE A 436 2.11 -2.26 -19.55
C PHE A 436 3.27 -1.85 -20.48
N ARG A 437 2.98 -1.57 -21.76
CA ARG A 437 3.98 -1.09 -22.74
C ARG A 437 4.56 0.27 -22.37
N LYS A 438 3.71 1.23 -22.03
CA LYS A 438 4.12 2.58 -21.60
C LYS A 438 4.91 2.53 -20.29
N GLY A 439 4.58 1.62 -19.40
CA GLY A 439 5.33 1.38 -18.16
C GLY A 439 6.77 1.01 -18.45
N ILE A 440 7.01 0.05 -19.36
CA ILE A 440 8.36 -0.34 -19.77
C ILE A 440 9.11 0.88 -20.36
N GLU A 441 8.47 1.66 -21.24
CA GLU A 441 9.06 2.88 -21.80
C GLU A 441 9.40 3.90 -20.70
N ALA A 442 8.50 4.12 -19.75
CA ALA A 442 8.69 5.08 -18.65
C ALA A 442 9.85 4.68 -17.73
N VAL A 443 9.99 3.40 -17.41
CA VAL A 443 11.09 2.90 -16.58
C VAL A 443 12.43 2.97 -17.32
N VAL A 444 12.47 2.65 -18.61
CA VAL A 444 13.67 2.84 -19.45
C VAL A 444 14.11 4.30 -19.42
N GLU A 445 13.19 5.24 -19.65
CA GLU A 445 13.48 6.68 -19.61
C GLU A 445 13.90 7.15 -18.21
N PHE A 446 13.37 6.56 -17.13
CA PHE A 446 13.86 6.80 -15.77
C PHE A 446 15.36 6.52 -15.68
N TYR A 447 15.82 5.34 -16.06
CA TYR A 447 17.23 4.97 -16.01
C TYR A 447 18.11 5.83 -16.94
N LEU A 448 17.63 6.22 -18.09
CA LEU A 448 18.37 7.11 -19.01
C LEU A 448 18.54 8.54 -18.44
N ASN A 449 17.69 8.96 -17.52
CA ASN A 449 17.72 10.29 -16.88
C ASN A 449 18.29 10.27 -15.45
N TYR A 450 18.42 9.11 -14.80
CA TYR A 450 18.98 8.95 -13.48
C TYR A 450 20.41 8.39 -13.58
N LYS A 451 21.39 9.32 -13.60
CA LYS A 451 22.82 8.97 -13.77
C LYS A 451 23.64 9.48 -12.62
#